data_7a4ec3f54e87858c6ccf916bc330bbeb
#
_entry.id   7a4ec3f54e87858c6ccf916bc330bbeb
#
_cell.length_a   1.000
_cell.length_b   1.000
_cell.length_c   1.000
_cell.angle_alpha   90.00
_cell.angle_beta   90.00
_cell.angle_gamma   90.00
#
_symmetry.space_group_name_H-M   'P 1'
#
loop_
_entity.id
_entity.type
_entity.pdbx_description
1 polymer ?
#
loop_
_entity_poly.entity_id
_entity_poly.type
_entity_poly.pdbx_seq_one_letter_code
_entity_poly.pdbx_strand_id
1 'polypeptide(L)'
;MITISNMNKDSVLIVSGGMDSITLLYDHKDEIALGISFDYGSNHNAREIPFAKMHCERLGIKHITINLDFMHQYFKSSLLDGADAIPEGHYADDNMKSTVVPFRNGIMLSIAIGIAESNDLDQVFIANHGGDHTIYPDCRPEFINAIDSAANAGTYNNVKVIAPYTKITKSDIARIGKKLGIDYTETWSCYKGGEKHCGKCGTCVERKEALFEAGIEDYTIYEE
;
A
#
# COMPACT_ATOMS: atom_id res chain seq x y z
N MET A 1 -23.50 -7.41 -3.74
CA MET A 1 -23.21 -6.51 -4.89
C MET A 1 -22.69 -5.20 -4.34
N ILE A 2 -21.55 -4.72 -4.83
CA ILE A 2 -20.93 -3.47 -4.40
C ILE A 2 -21.62 -2.35 -5.19
N THR A 3 -22.45 -1.52 -4.55
CA THR A 3 -23.06 -0.37 -5.25
C THR A 3 -22.06 0.78 -5.26
N ILE A 4 -21.55 1.14 -6.42
CA ILE A 4 -20.67 2.29 -6.67
C ILE A 4 -21.53 3.38 -7.30
N SER A 5 -21.68 4.53 -6.64
CA SER A 5 -22.66 5.57 -7.01
C SER A 5 -22.07 6.85 -7.60
N ASN A 6 -20.82 6.81 -8.13
CA ASN A 6 -20.16 8.00 -8.68
C ASN A 6 -19.87 7.84 -10.18
N MET A 7 -20.61 8.55 -11.03
CA MET A 7 -20.55 8.50 -12.50
C MET A 7 -19.24 8.99 -13.15
N ASN A 8 -18.27 9.49 -12.38
CA ASN A 8 -16.99 10.01 -12.92
C ASN A 8 -15.76 9.33 -12.31
N LYS A 9 -15.94 8.28 -11.50
CA LYS A 9 -14.85 7.56 -10.84
C LYS A 9 -14.83 6.14 -11.37
N ASP A 10 -13.73 5.75 -11.99
CA ASP A 10 -13.57 4.51 -12.74
C ASP A 10 -12.47 3.58 -12.20
N SER A 11 -11.95 3.89 -11.02
CA SER A 11 -10.74 3.25 -10.54
C SER A 11 -10.88 2.61 -9.16
N VAL A 12 -10.16 1.50 -8.97
CA VAL A 12 -9.90 0.87 -7.68
C VAL A 12 -8.52 1.30 -7.19
N LEU A 13 -8.36 1.54 -5.89
CA LEU A 13 -7.05 1.70 -5.26
C LEU A 13 -6.81 0.61 -4.23
N ILE A 14 -5.66 -0.06 -4.29
CA ILE A 14 -5.15 -0.87 -3.18
C ILE A 14 -4.60 0.09 -2.13
N VAL A 15 -5.29 0.20 -0.99
CA VAL A 15 -4.95 1.14 0.09
C VAL A 15 -4.66 0.39 1.38
N SER A 16 -3.41 0.50 1.88
CA SER A 16 -3.01 -0.17 3.14
C SER A 16 -3.32 0.67 4.38
N GLY A 17 -3.17 1.98 4.30
CA GLY A 17 -3.16 2.93 5.43
C GLY A 17 -1.76 3.45 5.74
N GLY A 18 -0.75 3.01 5.00
CA GLY A 18 0.61 3.54 5.02
C GLY A 18 0.75 4.84 4.23
N MET A 19 1.87 5.55 4.45
CA MET A 19 2.14 6.87 3.84
C MET A 19 1.89 6.90 2.33
N ASP A 20 2.42 5.91 1.61
CA ASP A 20 2.44 5.91 0.14
C ASP A 20 1.03 5.75 -0.42
N SER A 21 0.28 4.77 0.10
CA SER A 21 -1.09 4.48 -0.34
C SER A 21 -2.07 5.59 0.04
N ILE A 22 -1.90 6.23 1.19
CA ILE A 22 -2.72 7.39 1.59
C ILE A 22 -2.38 8.60 0.73
N THR A 23 -1.10 8.83 0.42
CA THR A 23 -0.73 9.91 -0.50
C THR A 23 -1.35 9.70 -1.87
N LEU A 24 -1.30 8.48 -2.41
CA LEU A 24 -1.91 8.14 -3.70
C LEU A 24 -3.44 8.30 -3.66
N LEU A 25 -4.08 7.94 -2.55
CA LEU A 25 -5.52 8.12 -2.35
C LEU A 25 -5.94 9.59 -2.49
N TYR A 26 -5.19 10.51 -1.89
CA TYR A 26 -5.48 11.95 -1.98
C TYR A 26 -5.12 12.54 -3.34
N ASP A 27 -4.02 12.09 -3.94
CA ASP A 27 -3.52 12.57 -5.24
C ASP A 27 -4.48 12.23 -6.38
N HIS A 28 -5.13 11.07 -6.31
CA HIS A 28 -6.08 10.57 -7.32
C HIS A 28 -7.53 10.44 -6.80
N LYS A 29 -7.89 11.16 -5.75
CA LYS A 29 -9.22 11.05 -5.09
C LYS A 29 -10.41 11.23 -6.03
N ASP A 30 -10.23 11.97 -7.12
CA ASP A 30 -11.30 12.26 -8.07
C ASP A 30 -11.49 11.13 -9.11
N GLU A 31 -10.54 10.19 -9.20
CA GLU A 31 -10.58 9.01 -10.07
C GLU A 31 -11.00 7.75 -9.30
N ILE A 32 -10.73 7.68 -7.99
CA ILE A 32 -10.92 6.47 -7.18
C ILE A 32 -12.38 6.33 -6.75
N ALA A 33 -13.03 5.27 -7.18
CA ALA A 33 -14.39 4.87 -6.79
C ALA A 33 -14.40 3.92 -5.58
N LEU A 34 -13.35 3.10 -5.42
CA LEU A 34 -13.28 2.04 -4.42
C LEU A 34 -11.86 1.89 -3.86
N GLY A 35 -11.72 1.97 -2.54
CA GLY A 35 -10.51 1.57 -1.82
C GLY A 35 -10.62 0.12 -1.35
N ILE A 36 -9.56 -0.66 -1.57
CA ILE A 36 -9.47 -2.05 -1.11
C ILE A 36 -8.26 -2.21 -0.19
N SER A 37 -8.51 -2.62 1.05
CA SER A 37 -7.46 -3.11 1.95
C SER A 37 -7.47 -4.64 1.98
N PHE A 38 -6.29 -5.23 2.16
CA PHE A 38 -6.14 -6.67 2.29
C PHE A 38 -5.65 -7.02 3.70
N ASP A 39 -6.41 -7.84 4.39
CA ASP A 39 -5.97 -8.48 5.64
C ASP A 39 -5.41 -9.86 5.29
N TYR A 40 -4.09 -9.99 5.41
CA TYR A 40 -3.36 -11.22 5.10
C TYR A 40 -2.65 -11.82 6.32
N GLY A 41 -3.08 -11.41 7.53
CA GLY A 41 -2.53 -11.89 8.79
C GLY A 41 -1.13 -11.34 9.08
N SER A 42 -0.85 -10.09 8.69
CA SER A 42 0.41 -9.44 9.07
C SER A 42 0.32 -8.80 10.45
N ASN A 43 1.47 -8.68 11.12
CA ASN A 43 1.59 -8.05 12.43
C ASN A 43 0.99 -6.62 12.49
N HIS A 44 0.92 -5.92 11.37
CA HIS A 44 0.55 -4.51 11.28
C HIS A 44 -0.81 -4.22 10.64
N ASN A 45 -1.47 -5.21 10.02
CA ASN A 45 -2.79 -5.00 9.37
C ASN A 45 -3.82 -4.35 10.31
N ALA A 46 -3.86 -4.78 11.58
CA ALA A 46 -4.78 -4.24 12.57
C ALA A 46 -4.57 -2.74 12.86
N ARG A 47 -3.37 -2.21 12.56
CA ARG A 47 -3.03 -0.79 12.70
C ARG A 47 -3.22 0.00 11.42
N GLU A 48 -2.87 -0.56 10.27
CA GLU A 48 -2.96 0.11 8.97
C GLU A 48 -4.39 0.26 8.47
N ILE A 49 -5.17 -0.81 8.46
CA ILE A 49 -6.52 -0.85 7.86
C ILE A 49 -7.48 0.21 8.43
N PRO A 50 -7.50 0.50 9.75
CA PRO A 50 -8.32 1.59 10.29
C PRO A 50 -8.01 2.95 9.68
N PHE A 51 -6.73 3.28 9.40
CA PHE A 51 -6.36 4.52 8.73
C PHE A 51 -6.84 4.55 7.28
N ALA A 52 -6.67 3.45 6.53
CA ALA A 52 -7.18 3.35 5.17
C ALA A 52 -8.70 3.62 5.12
N LYS A 53 -9.45 2.98 6.02
CA LYS A 53 -10.90 3.17 6.15
C LYS A 53 -11.25 4.62 6.47
N MET A 54 -10.62 5.21 7.47
CA MET A 54 -10.85 6.58 7.92
C MET A 54 -10.63 7.59 6.78
N HIS A 55 -9.53 7.47 6.03
CA HIS A 55 -9.24 8.38 4.92
C HIS A 55 -10.22 8.20 3.75
N CYS A 56 -10.58 6.96 3.42
CA CYS A 56 -11.61 6.71 2.40
C CYS A 56 -12.96 7.34 2.81
N GLU A 57 -13.40 7.16 4.06
CA GLU A 57 -14.63 7.76 4.60
C GLU A 57 -14.59 9.30 4.53
N ARG A 58 -13.45 9.91 4.92
CA ARG A 58 -13.24 11.37 4.85
C ARG A 58 -13.39 11.91 3.43
N LEU A 59 -12.98 11.15 2.43
CA LEU A 59 -13.08 11.53 1.01
C LEU A 59 -14.37 11.06 0.32
N GLY A 60 -15.29 10.42 1.06
CA GLY A 60 -16.52 9.86 0.51
C GLY A 60 -16.27 8.72 -0.49
N ILE A 61 -15.14 8.03 -0.36
CA ILE A 61 -14.75 6.87 -1.18
C ILE A 61 -15.17 5.61 -0.43
N LYS A 62 -15.83 4.70 -1.14
CA LYS A 62 -16.19 3.40 -0.58
C LYS A 62 -14.94 2.60 -0.23
N HIS A 63 -14.92 1.96 0.93
CA HIS A 63 -13.83 1.10 1.37
C HIS A 63 -14.32 -0.32 1.68
N ILE A 64 -13.55 -1.33 1.27
CA ILE A 64 -13.75 -2.72 1.65
C ILE A 64 -12.45 -3.33 2.15
N THR A 65 -12.57 -4.32 3.02
CA THR A 65 -11.44 -5.16 3.45
C THR A 65 -11.65 -6.57 2.96
N ILE A 66 -10.62 -7.16 2.34
CA ILE A 66 -10.62 -8.54 1.86
C ILE A 66 -9.66 -9.36 2.70
N ASN A 67 -10.16 -10.47 3.23
CA ASN A 67 -9.38 -11.40 4.03
C ASN A 67 -8.62 -12.38 3.13
N LEU A 68 -7.32 -12.53 3.38
CA LEU A 68 -6.41 -13.45 2.68
C LEU A 68 -5.73 -14.41 3.68
N ASP A 69 -6.49 -15.03 4.59
CA ASP A 69 -6.02 -15.93 5.65
C ASP A 69 -5.07 -17.02 5.15
N PHE A 70 -5.23 -17.48 3.90
CA PHE A 70 -4.35 -18.48 3.33
C PHE A 70 -2.90 -18.03 3.25
N MET A 71 -2.62 -16.73 3.15
CA MET A 71 -1.25 -16.23 3.12
C MET A 71 -0.55 -16.45 4.46
N HIS A 72 -1.25 -16.21 5.57
CA HIS A 72 -0.74 -16.52 6.89
C HIS A 72 -0.53 -18.04 7.11
N GLN A 73 -1.39 -18.87 6.53
CA GLN A 73 -1.32 -20.33 6.72
C GLN A 73 -0.21 -21.00 5.90
N TYR A 74 0.08 -20.50 4.70
CA TYR A 74 0.92 -21.21 3.72
C TYR A 74 2.19 -20.47 3.33
N PHE A 75 2.33 -19.18 3.64
CA PHE A 75 3.51 -18.39 3.28
C PHE A 75 4.45 -18.21 4.47
N LYS A 76 5.71 -17.93 4.17
CA LYS A 76 6.75 -17.66 5.17
C LYS A 76 7.25 -16.24 4.97
N SER A 77 7.12 -15.40 5.99
CA SER A 77 7.67 -14.05 6.05
C SER A 77 7.69 -13.58 7.49
N SER A 78 8.69 -12.79 7.89
CA SER A 78 8.71 -12.14 9.20
C SER A 78 7.60 -11.10 9.40
N LEU A 79 6.90 -10.71 8.34
CA LEU A 79 5.74 -9.81 8.45
C LEU A 79 4.46 -10.52 8.90
N LEU A 80 4.38 -11.83 8.79
CA LEU A 80 3.19 -12.60 9.16
C LEU A 80 3.15 -12.83 10.68
N ASP A 81 1.96 -12.77 11.26
CA ASP A 81 1.76 -12.90 12.71
C ASP A 81 2.30 -14.25 13.22
N GLY A 82 3.00 -14.20 14.37
CA GLY A 82 3.63 -15.39 14.95
C GLY A 82 4.90 -15.90 14.25
N ALA A 83 5.41 -15.20 13.24
CA ALA A 83 6.66 -15.54 12.55
C ALA A 83 7.91 -15.01 13.30
N ASP A 84 9.09 -15.14 12.66
CA ASP A 84 10.36 -14.65 13.18
C ASP A 84 10.33 -13.13 13.45
N ALA A 85 11.24 -12.65 14.31
CA ALA A 85 11.35 -11.25 14.66
C ALA A 85 11.59 -10.38 13.42
N ILE A 86 10.88 -9.25 13.34
CA ILE A 86 11.06 -8.27 12.26
C ILE A 86 12.46 -7.65 12.37
N PRO A 87 13.25 -7.64 11.28
CA PRO A 87 14.59 -7.09 11.28
C PRO A 87 14.58 -5.58 11.56
N GLU A 88 15.64 -5.12 12.22
CA GLU A 88 15.93 -3.71 12.45
C GLU A 88 17.04 -3.24 11.51
N GLY A 89 17.12 -1.95 11.25
CA GLY A 89 18.14 -1.34 10.40
C GLY A 89 17.55 -0.64 9.17
N HIS A 90 18.43 -0.33 8.21
CA HIS A 90 18.04 0.39 7.01
C HIS A 90 17.19 -0.48 6.07
N TYR A 91 16.23 0.14 5.40
CA TYR A 91 15.27 -0.56 4.53
C TYR A 91 15.92 -1.36 3.38
N ALA A 92 17.09 -0.92 2.90
CA ALA A 92 17.83 -1.59 1.83
C ALA A 92 18.75 -2.72 2.29
N ASP A 93 18.82 -3.03 3.59
CA ASP A 93 19.70 -4.07 4.12
C ASP A 93 19.27 -5.48 3.69
N ASP A 94 20.23 -6.37 3.51
CA ASP A 94 19.97 -7.75 3.05
C ASP A 94 19.05 -8.54 3.99
N ASN A 95 19.04 -8.24 5.29
CA ASN A 95 18.17 -8.86 6.27
C ASN A 95 16.69 -8.56 6.03
N MET A 96 16.36 -7.47 5.32
CA MET A 96 14.99 -7.10 4.96
C MET A 96 14.34 -8.11 4.00
N LYS A 97 15.11 -8.98 3.35
CA LYS A 97 14.55 -10.06 2.50
C LYS A 97 13.62 -10.99 3.26
N SER A 98 13.79 -11.14 4.59
CA SER A 98 12.88 -11.93 5.43
C SER A 98 11.47 -11.32 5.51
N THR A 99 11.32 -10.03 5.21
CA THR A 99 10.01 -9.33 5.20
C THR A 99 9.22 -9.54 3.90
N VAL A 100 9.81 -10.17 2.89
CA VAL A 100 9.10 -10.45 1.64
C VAL A 100 7.99 -11.48 1.90
N VAL A 101 6.74 -11.08 1.67
CA VAL A 101 5.61 -12.01 1.55
C VAL A 101 5.55 -12.42 0.08
N PRO A 102 5.76 -13.72 -0.25
CA PRO A 102 5.93 -14.15 -1.63
C PRO A 102 4.77 -13.74 -2.55
N PHE A 103 5.09 -13.02 -3.64
CA PHE A 103 4.13 -12.61 -4.68
C PHE A 103 2.88 -11.87 -4.15
N ARG A 104 3.02 -11.16 -3.03
CA ARG A 104 1.89 -10.51 -2.35
C ARG A 104 1.16 -9.51 -3.25
N ASN A 105 1.90 -8.61 -3.90
CA ASN A 105 1.30 -7.60 -4.77
C ASN A 105 0.65 -8.24 -6.01
N GLY A 106 1.19 -9.33 -6.53
CA GLY A 106 0.58 -10.08 -7.62
C GLY A 106 -0.78 -10.67 -7.26
N ILE A 107 -0.90 -11.26 -6.07
CA ILE A 107 -2.17 -11.80 -5.56
C ILE A 107 -3.18 -10.68 -5.33
N MET A 108 -2.78 -9.61 -4.64
CA MET A 108 -3.64 -8.46 -4.35
C MET A 108 -4.13 -7.77 -5.62
N LEU A 109 -3.23 -7.55 -6.60
CA LEU A 109 -3.57 -6.98 -7.90
C LEU A 109 -4.52 -7.87 -8.68
N SER A 110 -4.30 -9.19 -8.70
CA SER A 110 -5.20 -10.13 -9.40
C SER A 110 -6.64 -10.05 -8.86
N ILE A 111 -6.79 -9.95 -7.54
CA ILE A 111 -8.10 -9.80 -6.91
C ILE A 111 -8.71 -8.43 -7.22
N ALA A 112 -7.92 -7.36 -7.11
CA ALA A 112 -8.38 -6.00 -7.38
C ALA A 112 -8.81 -5.82 -8.85
N ILE A 113 -8.08 -6.43 -9.80
CA ILE A 113 -8.43 -6.45 -11.23
C ILE A 113 -9.79 -7.13 -11.45
N GLY A 114 -10.01 -8.30 -10.86
CA GLY A 114 -11.30 -8.99 -10.96
C GLY A 114 -12.46 -8.21 -10.34
N ILE A 115 -12.19 -7.48 -9.24
CA ILE A 115 -13.19 -6.59 -8.61
C ILE A 115 -13.45 -5.38 -9.50
N ALA A 116 -12.43 -4.77 -10.10
CA ALA A 116 -12.58 -3.66 -11.03
C ALA A 116 -13.48 -4.07 -12.19
N GLU A 117 -13.17 -5.15 -12.90
CA GLU A 117 -13.96 -5.66 -14.01
C GLU A 117 -15.42 -5.98 -13.60
N SER A 118 -15.60 -6.62 -12.44
CA SER A 118 -16.93 -6.99 -11.93
C SER A 118 -17.82 -5.79 -11.55
N ASN A 119 -17.25 -4.58 -11.47
CA ASN A 119 -17.95 -3.36 -11.11
C ASN A 119 -17.84 -2.27 -12.20
N ASP A 120 -17.49 -2.67 -13.44
CA ASP A 120 -17.35 -1.78 -14.59
C ASP A 120 -16.37 -0.63 -14.33
N LEU A 121 -15.24 -0.92 -13.63
CA LEU A 121 -14.14 -0.01 -13.38
C LEU A 121 -12.95 -0.38 -14.25
N ASP A 122 -12.27 0.64 -14.80
CA ASP A 122 -11.30 0.46 -15.87
C ASP A 122 -9.84 0.40 -15.37
N GLN A 123 -9.59 0.77 -14.10
CA GLN A 123 -8.23 0.94 -13.60
C GLN A 123 -8.06 0.40 -12.18
N VAL A 124 -6.85 -0.08 -11.88
CA VAL A 124 -6.40 -0.47 -10.53
C VAL A 124 -5.12 0.28 -10.19
N PHE A 125 -5.14 1.09 -9.15
CA PHE A 125 -3.99 1.82 -8.64
C PHE A 125 -3.24 1.05 -7.54
N ILE A 126 -1.90 1.14 -7.56
CA ILE A 126 -1.01 0.63 -6.51
C ILE A 126 0.12 1.63 -6.23
N ALA A 127 0.49 1.80 -4.96
CA ALA A 127 1.45 2.82 -4.49
C ALA A 127 2.86 2.27 -4.22
N ASN A 128 3.38 1.37 -5.08
CA ASN A 128 4.78 0.96 -5.00
C ASN A 128 5.71 2.09 -5.49
N HIS A 129 6.91 2.19 -4.92
CA HIS A 129 7.87 3.26 -5.25
C HIS A 129 9.27 2.73 -5.56
N GLY A 130 10.18 3.62 -6.01
CA GLY A 130 11.52 3.25 -6.45
C GLY A 130 12.38 2.57 -5.38
N GLY A 131 12.19 2.88 -4.10
CA GLY A 131 12.89 2.25 -2.98
C GLY A 131 12.56 0.76 -2.78
N ASP A 132 11.35 0.34 -3.17
CA ASP A 132 10.89 -1.05 -3.03
C ASP A 132 11.64 -2.04 -3.92
N HIS A 133 12.18 -1.59 -5.05
CA HIS A 133 12.70 -2.45 -6.13
C HIS A 133 13.85 -3.35 -5.71
N THR A 134 14.64 -2.93 -4.72
CA THR A 134 15.80 -3.68 -4.24
C THR A 134 15.37 -4.95 -3.52
N ILE A 135 14.28 -4.90 -2.74
CA ILE A 135 13.86 -5.99 -1.85
C ILE A 135 12.68 -6.76 -2.42
N TYR A 136 11.69 -6.04 -3.00
CA TYR A 136 10.42 -6.63 -3.42
C TYR A 136 10.35 -6.77 -4.94
N PRO A 137 10.52 -8.00 -5.48
CA PRO A 137 10.46 -8.22 -6.93
C PRO A 137 9.13 -7.79 -7.57
N ASP A 138 8.04 -7.94 -6.83
CA ASP A 138 6.67 -7.60 -7.24
C ASP A 138 6.30 -6.10 -7.08
N CYS A 139 7.33 -5.25 -6.84
CA CYS A 139 7.25 -3.79 -6.93
C CYS A 139 7.99 -3.22 -8.14
N ARG A 140 8.76 -4.03 -8.86
CA ARG A 140 9.61 -3.58 -9.97
C ARG A 140 8.81 -3.18 -11.20
N PRO A 141 9.32 -2.23 -12.00
CA PRO A 141 8.64 -1.79 -13.24
C PRO A 141 8.32 -2.94 -14.19
N GLU A 142 9.22 -3.93 -14.31
CA GLU A 142 9.02 -5.09 -15.18
C GLU A 142 7.82 -5.92 -14.73
N PHE A 143 7.66 -6.11 -13.42
CA PHE A 143 6.52 -6.83 -12.85
C PHE A 143 5.22 -6.04 -13.08
N ILE A 144 5.21 -4.74 -12.79
CA ILE A 144 4.03 -3.89 -13.00
C ILE A 144 3.59 -3.89 -14.47
N ASN A 145 4.52 -3.77 -15.40
CA ASN A 145 4.22 -3.84 -16.83
C ASN A 145 3.67 -5.21 -17.25
N ALA A 146 4.18 -6.29 -16.67
CA ALA A 146 3.71 -7.64 -16.97
C ALA A 146 2.29 -7.89 -16.45
N ILE A 147 1.98 -7.46 -15.21
CA ILE A 147 0.65 -7.63 -14.64
C ILE A 147 -0.38 -6.71 -15.32
N ASP A 148 0.01 -5.49 -15.73
CA ASP A 148 -0.82 -4.61 -16.54
C ASP A 148 -1.17 -5.24 -17.88
N SER A 149 -0.17 -5.79 -18.58
CA SER A 149 -0.38 -6.50 -19.85
C SER A 149 -1.31 -7.71 -19.68
N ALA A 150 -1.15 -8.46 -18.59
CA ALA A 150 -2.00 -9.61 -18.28
C ALA A 150 -3.44 -9.19 -17.97
N ALA A 151 -3.62 -8.12 -17.19
CA ALA A 151 -4.93 -7.56 -16.87
C ALA A 151 -5.65 -7.09 -18.14
N ASN A 152 -4.96 -6.31 -18.96
CA ASN A 152 -5.50 -5.80 -20.24
C ASN A 152 -5.93 -6.91 -21.18
N ALA A 153 -5.12 -7.97 -21.30
CA ALA A 153 -5.45 -9.12 -22.16
C ALA A 153 -6.48 -10.07 -21.56
N GLY A 154 -6.59 -10.13 -20.23
CA GLY A 154 -7.39 -11.11 -19.49
C GLY A 154 -8.77 -10.62 -19.04
N THR A 155 -9.11 -9.36 -19.28
CA THR A 155 -10.39 -8.74 -18.90
C THR A 155 -11.14 -8.23 -20.13
N TYR A 156 -12.48 -8.27 -20.11
CA TYR A 156 -13.31 -7.74 -21.20
C TYR A 156 -13.19 -6.22 -21.34
N ASN A 157 -13.04 -5.51 -20.21
CA ASN A 157 -12.94 -4.05 -20.17
C ASN A 157 -11.50 -3.54 -20.37
N ASN A 158 -10.53 -4.43 -20.64
CA ASN A 158 -9.12 -4.08 -20.78
C ASN A 158 -8.59 -3.30 -19.55
N VAL A 159 -8.87 -3.79 -18.35
CA VAL A 159 -8.48 -3.16 -17.09
C VAL A 159 -6.97 -2.86 -17.08
N LYS A 160 -6.60 -1.66 -16.61
CA LYS A 160 -5.21 -1.20 -16.53
C LYS A 160 -4.71 -1.20 -15.11
N VAL A 161 -3.44 -1.49 -14.92
CA VAL A 161 -2.74 -1.32 -13.63
C VAL A 161 -1.90 -0.05 -13.67
N ILE A 162 -2.18 0.86 -12.77
CA ILE A 162 -1.55 2.18 -12.68
C ILE A 162 -0.70 2.28 -11.41
N ALA A 163 0.60 2.49 -11.58
CA ALA A 163 1.57 2.61 -10.49
C ALA A 163 2.40 3.90 -10.65
N PRO A 164 1.84 5.08 -10.35
CA PRO A 164 2.42 6.36 -10.71
C PRO A 164 3.71 6.66 -9.94
N TYR A 165 3.90 6.05 -8.78
CA TYR A 165 5.05 6.30 -7.91
C TYR A 165 6.25 5.37 -8.16
N THR A 166 6.14 4.42 -9.07
CA THR A 166 7.18 3.40 -9.34
C THR A 166 8.58 3.99 -9.60
N LYS A 167 8.68 5.21 -10.12
CA LYS A 167 9.96 5.84 -10.50
C LYS A 167 10.41 6.96 -9.56
N ILE A 168 9.69 7.23 -8.49
CA ILE A 168 10.01 8.29 -7.54
C ILE A 168 10.39 7.70 -6.18
N THR A 169 11.00 8.51 -5.32
CA THR A 169 11.41 8.13 -3.97
C THR A 169 10.27 8.33 -2.97
N LYS A 170 10.38 7.69 -1.80
CA LYS A 170 9.45 7.93 -0.69
C LYS A 170 9.45 9.39 -0.23
N SER A 171 10.60 10.06 -0.32
CA SER A 171 10.72 11.50 -0.03
C SER A 171 9.93 12.36 -1.02
N ASP A 172 9.87 11.95 -2.30
CA ASP A 172 9.05 12.63 -3.30
C ASP A 172 7.57 12.44 -3.01
N ILE A 173 7.16 11.22 -2.61
CA ILE A 173 5.78 10.93 -2.16
C ILE A 173 5.44 11.80 -0.95
N ALA A 174 6.34 11.91 0.04
CA ALA A 174 6.13 12.77 1.19
C ALA A 174 5.96 14.25 0.79
N ARG A 175 6.72 14.75 -0.20
CA ARG A 175 6.56 16.12 -0.75
C ARG A 175 5.20 16.32 -1.44
N ILE A 176 4.70 15.30 -2.16
CA ILE A 176 3.35 15.32 -2.74
C ILE A 176 2.33 15.42 -1.63
N GLY A 177 2.40 14.57 -0.62
CA GLY A 177 1.46 14.57 0.51
C GLY A 177 1.47 15.88 1.30
N LYS A 178 2.64 16.51 1.48
CA LYS A 178 2.74 17.85 2.06
C LYS A 178 1.95 18.90 1.28
N LYS A 179 2.04 18.87 -0.05
CA LYS A 179 1.27 19.79 -0.92
C LYS A 179 -0.24 19.54 -0.84
N LEU A 180 -0.63 18.28 -0.63
CA LEU A 180 -2.03 17.86 -0.47
C LEU A 180 -2.58 18.11 0.94
N GLY A 181 -1.73 18.54 1.89
CA GLY A 181 -2.12 18.81 3.28
C GLY A 181 -2.37 17.54 4.11
N ILE A 182 -1.70 16.43 3.77
CA ILE A 182 -1.86 15.16 4.50
C ILE A 182 -1.15 15.27 5.86
N ASP A 183 -1.87 14.91 6.92
CA ASP A 183 -1.29 14.67 8.24
C ASP A 183 -0.78 13.22 8.32
N TYR A 184 0.53 13.05 8.28
CA TYR A 184 1.12 11.71 8.32
C TYR A 184 1.04 11.04 9.70
N THR A 185 0.64 11.75 10.77
CA THR A 185 0.32 11.08 12.05
C THR A 185 -0.91 10.16 11.94
N GLU A 186 -1.74 10.39 10.93
CA GLU A 186 -2.89 9.56 10.58
C GLU A 186 -2.55 8.43 9.58
N THR A 187 -1.30 7.97 9.56
CA THR A 187 -0.83 6.85 8.75
C THR A 187 0.03 5.91 9.58
N TRP A 188 0.09 4.63 9.19
CA TRP A 188 0.90 3.64 9.88
C TRP A 188 2.02 3.11 8.99
N SER A 189 3.24 2.96 9.52
CA SER A 189 4.39 2.42 8.80
C SER A 189 5.05 1.24 9.51
N CYS A 190 4.94 1.13 10.83
CA CYS A 190 5.71 0.16 11.61
C CYS A 190 5.27 -1.28 11.35
N TYR A 191 6.19 -2.12 10.90
CA TYR A 191 5.95 -3.55 10.66
C TYR A 191 5.67 -4.35 11.93
N LYS A 192 6.08 -3.87 13.13
CA LYS A 192 5.87 -4.59 14.39
C LYS A 192 4.42 -4.54 14.89
N GLY A 193 3.59 -3.63 14.40
CA GLY A 193 2.16 -3.55 14.74
C GLY A 193 1.84 -3.24 16.20
N GLY A 194 2.80 -2.71 16.99
CA GLY A 194 2.62 -2.33 18.39
C GLY A 194 1.65 -1.17 18.61
N GLU A 195 1.62 -0.61 19.81
CA GLU A 195 0.80 0.59 20.09
C GLU A 195 1.43 1.86 19.54
N LYS A 196 2.76 1.90 19.45
CA LYS A 196 3.56 2.97 18.89
C LYS A 196 4.42 2.43 17.75
N HIS A 197 4.95 3.31 16.92
CA HIS A 197 5.97 2.93 15.95
C HIS A 197 7.25 2.54 16.69
N CYS A 198 7.89 1.42 16.34
CA CYS A 198 9.12 0.97 17.03
C CYS A 198 10.34 1.89 16.75
N GLY A 199 10.29 2.70 15.71
CA GLY A 199 11.36 3.62 15.33
C GLY A 199 12.63 2.96 14.76
N LYS A 200 12.70 1.63 14.68
CA LYS A 200 13.92 0.84 14.40
C LYS A 200 13.79 -0.14 13.21
N CYS A 201 12.58 -0.60 12.87
CA CYS A 201 12.39 -1.44 11.68
C CYS A 201 12.58 -0.63 10.39
N GLY A 202 12.88 -1.31 9.28
CA GLY A 202 13.22 -0.66 8.01
C GLY A 202 12.23 0.42 7.57
N THR A 203 10.93 0.16 7.67
CA THR A 203 9.90 1.15 7.30
C THR A 203 9.78 2.33 8.27
N CYS A 204 10.12 2.17 9.55
CA CYS A 204 10.22 3.29 10.48
C CYS A 204 11.42 4.18 10.17
N VAL A 205 12.56 3.57 9.83
CA VAL A 205 13.78 4.30 9.42
C VAL A 205 13.48 5.08 8.14
N GLU A 206 12.97 4.42 7.12
CA GLU A 206 12.63 5.03 5.84
C GLU A 206 11.58 6.15 5.98
N ARG A 207 10.56 5.98 6.86
CA ARG A 207 9.59 7.04 7.18
C ARG A 207 10.27 8.30 7.71
N LYS A 208 11.16 8.15 8.71
CA LYS A 208 11.90 9.29 9.31
C LYS A 208 12.73 10.02 8.25
N GLU A 209 13.47 9.26 7.44
CA GLU A 209 14.29 9.81 6.35
C GLU A 209 13.43 10.56 5.33
N ALA A 210 12.33 9.95 4.87
CA ALA A 210 11.44 10.55 3.88
C ALA A 210 10.81 11.85 4.37
N LEU A 211 10.32 11.90 5.61
CA LEU A 211 9.74 13.11 6.20
C LEU A 211 10.81 14.20 6.38
N PHE A 212 11.99 13.83 6.87
CA PHE A 212 13.11 14.76 7.03
C PHE A 212 13.53 15.39 5.69
N GLU A 213 13.74 14.57 4.66
CA GLU A 213 14.13 15.04 3.32
C GLU A 213 13.04 15.87 2.62
N ALA A 214 11.77 15.62 2.96
CA ALA A 214 10.64 16.41 2.48
C ALA A 214 10.48 17.73 3.27
N GLY A 215 11.26 17.95 4.34
CA GLY A 215 11.13 19.10 5.23
C GLY A 215 9.78 19.10 5.97
N ILE A 216 9.33 17.92 6.39
CA ILE A 216 8.11 17.70 7.19
C ILE A 216 8.57 17.35 8.61
N GLU A 217 8.02 18.04 9.60
CA GLU A 217 8.24 17.70 10.99
C GLU A 217 7.51 16.39 11.31
N ASP A 218 8.24 15.41 11.87
CA ASP A 218 7.70 14.10 12.17
C ASP A 218 7.10 14.07 13.58
N TYR A 219 5.79 14.20 13.68
CA TYR A 219 5.03 14.08 14.93
C TYR A 219 4.61 12.64 15.25
N THR A 220 5.14 11.65 14.55
CA THR A 220 4.87 10.22 14.83
C THR A 220 5.35 9.85 16.22
N ILE A 221 4.53 9.15 16.98
CA ILE A 221 4.90 8.65 18.32
C ILE A 221 5.69 7.36 18.16
N TYR A 222 6.95 7.38 18.59
CA TYR A 222 7.84 6.22 18.59
C TYR A 222 7.99 5.63 19.99
N GLU A 223 8.37 4.34 20.05
CA GLU A 223 8.84 3.70 21.28
C GLU A 223 10.19 4.32 21.72
N GLU A 224 10.49 4.29 23.02
CA GLU A 224 11.75 4.79 23.58
C GLU A 224 12.94 3.85 23.30
#